data_25b131ce0c19238ce25d198a2e2abbc6
#
_entry.id   25b131ce0c19238ce25d198a2e2abbc6
#
_cell.length_a   1.000
_cell.length_b   1.000
_cell.length_c   1.000
_cell.angle_alpha   90.00
_cell.angle_beta   90.00
_cell.angle_gamma   90.00
#
_symmetry.space_group_name_H-M   'P 1'
#
loop_
_entity.id
_entity.type
_entity.pdbx_description
1 polymer ?
#
loop_
_entity_poly.entity_id
_entity_poly.type
_entity_poly.pdbx_seq_one_letter_code
_entity_poly.pdbx_strand_id
1 'polypeptide(L)'
;PNTKVLFAETIANPALVILDIEKFAKVAHEHEVPLIVDNTFATPVNCRPFEWGADIVTHSTTKYMDGHAVQVGGAIVDSGNFDWDAYGHKYHGLTEPDESYHGVIYTKQFGKKAYITKATSQLMRDLGCAQSPQSAFILNLGLESLHVRMPRHVENGQAVAEFLEKHDKVEFVNYPTL
;
A
#
# COMPACT_ATOMS: atom_id res chain seq x y z
N PRO A 1 -13.45 -13.46 -14.95
CA PRO A 1 -12.74 -13.12 -16.20
C PRO A 1 -12.35 -11.63 -16.29
N ASN A 2 -13.12 -10.74 -15.63
CA ASN A 2 -12.93 -9.30 -15.74
C ASN A 2 -12.17 -8.67 -14.56
N THR A 3 -11.83 -9.44 -13.53
CA THR A 3 -11.04 -8.97 -12.40
C THR A 3 -9.61 -8.65 -12.86
N LYS A 4 -9.12 -7.46 -12.51
CA LYS A 4 -7.78 -6.98 -12.88
C LYS A 4 -6.85 -6.83 -11.69
N VAL A 5 -7.39 -6.81 -10.47
CA VAL A 5 -6.62 -6.58 -9.23
C VAL A 5 -7.42 -7.07 -8.04
N LEU A 6 -6.74 -7.55 -7.01
CA LEU A 6 -7.26 -7.57 -5.64
C LEU A 6 -6.65 -6.40 -4.89
N PHE A 7 -7.49 -5.66 -4.18
CA PHE A 7 -7.08 -4.55 -3.32
C PHE A 7 -7.62 -4.76 -1.91
N ALA A 8 -6.75 -4.63 -0.91
CA ALA A 8 -7.14 -4.77 0.49
C ALA A 8 -6.27 -3.89 1.39
N GLU A 9 -6.73 -3.64 2.61
CA GLU A 9 -5.95 -2.95 3.65
C GLU A 9 -5.31 -3.97 4.59
N THR A 10 -4.08 -3.74 5.04
CA THR A 10 -3.41 -4.59 6.05
C THR A 10 -4.26 -4.70 7.32
N ILE A 11 -4.84 -3.58 7.74
CA ILE A 11 -5.79 -3.47 8.85
C ILE A 11 -6.99 -2.68 8.33
N ALA A 12 -8.14 -3.33 8.23
CA ALA A 12 -9.34 -2.72 7.66
C ALA A 12 -9.86 -1.55 8.52
N ASN A 13 -10.14 -0.42 7.90
CA ASN A 13 -10.74 0.74 8.54
C ASN A 13 -12.24 0.85 8.17
N PRO A 14 -13.18 0.82 9.13
CA PRO A 14 -12.98 0.86 10.60
C PRO A 14 -13.05 -0.50 11.30
N ALA A 15 -13.18 -1.59 10.56
CA ALA A 15 -13.52 -2.91 11.13
C ALA A 15 -12.38 -3.57 11.93
N LEU A 16 -11.13 -3.10 11.81
CA LEU A 16 -9.93 -3.64 12.45
C LEU A 16 -9.62 -5.11 12.11
N VAL A 17 -10.19 -5.61 11.02
CA VAL A 17 -9.90 -6.96 10.52
C VAL A 17 -8.49 -6.99 9.94
N ILE A 18 -7.68 -7.94 10.37
CA ILE A 18 -6.32 -8.16 9.85
C ILE A 18 -6.39 -9.00 8.57
N LEU A 19 -5.74 -8.53 7.52
CA LEU A 19 -5.64 -9.23 6.25
C LEU A 19 -4.65 -10.41 6.34
N ASP A 20 -5.09 -11.58 5.94
CA ASP A 20 -4.20 -12.71 5.63
C ASP A 20 -3.58 -12.49 4.25
N ILE A 21 -2.47 -11.74 4.20
CA ILE A 21 -1.85 -11.28 2.95
C ILE A 21 -1.41 -12.48 2.11
N GLU A 22 -0.81 -13.50 2.72
CA GLU A 22 -0.30 -14.68 2.01
C GLU A 22 -1.42 -15.44 1.30
N LYS A 23 -2.55 -15.63 1.99
CA LYS A 23 -3.71 -16.30 1.40
C LYS A 23 -4.32 -15.48 0.26
N PHE A 24 -4.41 -14.16 0.42
CA PHE A 24 -4.92 -13.28 -0.63
C PHE A 24 -3.98 -13.21 -1.83
N ALA A 25 -2.67 -13.15 -1.60
CA ALA A 25 -1.66 -13.20 -2.66
C ALA A 25 -1.76 -14.51 -3.48
N LYS A 26 -1.88 -15.65 -2.78
CA LYS A 26 -2.06 -16.95 -3.44
C LYS A 26 -3.29 -16.94 -4.35
N VAL A 27 -4.44 -16.53 -3.84
CA VAL A 27 -5.69 -16.46 -4.64
C VAL A 27 -5.55 -15.49 -5.80
N ALA A 28 -4.95 -14.30 -5.58
CA ALA A 28 -4.72 -13.32 -6.63
C ALA A 28 -3.90 -13.92 -7.78
N HIS A 29 -2.76 -14.55 -7.45
CA HIS A 29 -1.85 -15.13 -8.44
C HIS A 29 -2.45 -16.34 -9.15
N GLU A 30 -3.24 -17.19 -8.47
CA GLU A 30 -3.99 -18.29 -9.11
C GLU A 30 -4.97 -17.77 -10.17
N HIS A 31 -5.42 -16.51 -10.04
CA HIS A 31 -6.29 -15.85 -10.99
C HIS A 31 -5.59 -14.81 -11.86
N GLU A 32 -4.23 -14.84 -11.92
CA GLU A 32 -3.42 -13.99 -12.80
C GLU A 32 -3.68 -12.47 -12.56
N VAL A 33 -3.89 -12.08 -11.31
CA VAL A 33 -4.07 -10.68 -10.93
C VAL A 33 -3.12 -10.32 -9.80
N PRO A 34 -2.61 -9.06 -9.76
CA PRO A 34 -1.76 -8.62 -8.65
C PRO A 34 -2.59 -8.38 -7.39
N LEU A 35 -1.92 -8.54 -6.25
CA LEU A 35 -2.40 -8.07 -4.96
C LEU A 35 -1.80 -6.71 -4.64
N ILE A 36 -2.67 -5.71 -4.47
CA ILE A 36 -2.31 -4.38 -3.96
C ILE A 36 -2.75 -4.30 -2.49
N VAL A 37 -1.82 -3.92 -1.61
CA VAL A 37 -2.11 -3.79 -0.18
C VAL A 37 -1.91 -2.35 0.26
N ASP A 38 -2.94 -1.73 0.81
CA ASP A 38 -2.81 -0.48 1.54
C ASP A 38 -2.25 -0.76 2.94
N ASN A 39 -1.02 -0.34 3.16
CA ASN A 39 -0.28 -0.59 4.40
C ASN A 39 -0.18 0.67 5.28
N THR A 40 -1.13 1.57 5.13
CA THR A 40 -1.12 2.88 5.82
C THR A 40 -1.07 2.73 7.34
N PHE A 41 -1.92 1.88 7.93
CA PHE A 41 -2.01 1.76 9.38
C PHE A 41 -0.84 1.00 9.99
N ALA A 42 -0.45 -0.10 9.38
CA ALA A 42 0.67 -0.89 9.89
C ALA A 42 2.01 -0.17 9.69
N THR A 43 2.19 0.58 8.62
CA THR A 43 3.45 1.15 8.14
C THR A 43 4.50 0.06 7.85
N PRO A 44 5.61 0.36 7.19
CA PRO A 44 6.68 -0.63 6.97
C PRO A 44 7.37 -1.09 8.26
N VAL A 45 7.12 -0.40 9.38
CA VAL A 45 7.68 -0.79 10.68
C VAL A 45 7.00 -2.04 11.23
N ASN A 46 5.66 -2.09 11.16
CA ASN A 46 4.88 -3.20 11.72
C ASN A 46 4.59 -4.30 10.71
N CYS A 47 4.49 -3.96 9.40
CA CYS A 47 4.23 -4.94 8.36
C CYS A 47 4.93 -4.55 7.05
N ARG A 48 5.55 -5.53 6.40
CA ARG A 48 6.15 -5.42 5.07
C ARG A 48 5.46 -6.39 4.13
N PRO A 49 4.36 -5.97 3.46
CA PRO A 49 3.50 -6.87 2.69
C PRO A 49 4.20 -7.67 1.60
N PHE A 50 5.32 -7.17 1.05
CA PHE A 50 6.11 -7.91 0.05
C PHE A 50 6.68 -9.22 0.58
N GLU A 51 6.96 -9.32 1.85
CA GLU A 51 7.46 -10.54 2.49
C GLU A 51 6.37 -11.64 2.54
N TRP A 52 5.10 -11.23 2.34
CA TRP A 52 3.91 -12.08 2.35
C TRP A 52 3.27 -12.24 0.96
N GLY A 53 3.96 -11.80 -0.09
CA GLY A 53 3.52 -12.02 -1.48
C GLY A 53 2.69 -10.89 -2.12
N ALA A 54 2.52 -9.75 -1.47
CA ALA A 54 1.93 -8.59 -2.15
C ALA A 54 2.81 -8.13 -3.31
N ASP A 55 2.19 -7.63 -4.37
CA ASP A 55 2.89 -7.14 -5.57
C ASP A 55 3.13 -5.64 -5.52
N ILE A 56 2.15 -4.91 -5.02
CA ILE A 56 2.17 -3.46 -4.91
C ILE A 56 1.70 -3.06 -3.52
N VAL A 57 2.34 -2.07 -2.93
CA VAL A 57 1.96 -1.51 -1.64
C VAL A 57 1.65 -0.02 -1.80
N THR A 58 0.54 0.41 -1.23
CA THR A 58 0.18 1.82 -1.14
C THR A 58 0.24 2.31 0.30
N HIS A 59 0.49 3.61 0.46
CA HIS A 59 0.43 4.29 1.73
C HIS A 59 -0.22 5.65 1.58
N SER A 60 -1.15 5.99 2.45
CA SER A 60 -1.46 7.38 2.73
C SER A 60 -0.34 7.95 3.63
N THR A 61 0.58 8.68 3.03
CA THR A 61 1.67 9.31 3.80
C THR A 61 1.18 10.43 4.72
N THR A 62 -0.07 10.86 4.53
CA THR A 62 -0.83 11.77 5.39
C THR A 62 -0.92 11.31 6.86
N LYS A 63 -0.82 10.01 7.12
CA LYS A 63 -1.10 9.38 8.42
C LYS A 63 0.18 9.20 9.25
N TYR A 64 0.48 8.00 9.72
CA TYR A 64 1.62 7.73 10.60
C TYR A 64 2.98 8.08 10.00
N MET A 65 3.14 8.00 8.67
CA MET A 65 4.42 8.33 8.05
C MET A 65 4.79 9.80 8.26
N ASP A 66 3.85 10.74 8.02
CA ASP A 66 4.03 12.14 8.40
C ASP A 66 4.08 12.31 9.91
N GLY A 67 3.06 11.80 10.61
CA GLY A 67 2.96 11.81 12.06
C GLY A 67 2.70 13.18 12.71
N HIS A 68 2.56 14.26 11.92
CA HIS A 68 2.41 15.63 12.39
C HIS A 68 1.08 16.28 11.97
N ALA A 69 0.30 15.61 11.12
CA ALA A 69 -0.98 16.11 10.59
C ALA A 69 -0.86 17.45 9.83
N VAL A 70 0.24 17.67 9.12
CA VAL A 70 0.56 18.96 8.49
C VAL A 70 0.69 18.86 6.96
N GLN A 71 0.58 17.68 6.37
CA GLN A 71 0.62 17.48 4.93
C GLN A 71 -0.34 16.37 4.49
N VAL A 72 -0.67 16.38 3.21
CA VAL A 72 -1.43 15.32 2.55
C VAL A 72 -0.56 14.72 1.45
N GLY A 73 -0.51 13.40 1.36
CA GLY A 73 0.27 12.75 0.34
C GLY A 73 0.06 11.24 0.31
N GLY A 74 0.66 10.60 -0.69
CA GLY A 74 0.61 9.16 -0.88
C GLY A 74 1.93 8.63 -1.43
N ALA A 75 2.11 7.33 -1.29
CA ALA A 75 3.22 6.61 -1.90
C ALA A 75 2.72 5.30 -2.50
N ILE A 76 3.26 4.96 -3.66
CA ILE A 76 3.09 3.65 -4.30
C ILE A 76 4.45 3.00 -4.35
N VAL A 77 4.55 1.76 -3.90
CA VAL A 77 5.76 0.94 -3.96
C VAL A 77 5.45 -0.31 -4.76
N ASP A 78 6.24 -0.54 -5.79
CA ASP A 78 6.11 -1.70 -6.68
C ASP A 78 7.23 -2.70 -6.36
N SER A 79 6.89 -3.96 -6.11
CA SER A 79 7.87 -5.03 -5.90
C SER A 79 8.66 -5.34 -7.17
N GLY A 80 8.09 -5.07 -8.34
CA GLY A 80 8.62 -5.47 -9.64
C GLY A 80 8.60 -6.98 -9.88
N ASN A 81 7.85 -7.75 -9.09
CA ASN A 81 7.83 -9.22 -9.18
C ASN A 81 6.64 -9.77 -9.95
N PHE A 82 5.56 -9.00 -10.12
CA PHE A 82 4.43 -9.45 -10.91
C PHE A 82 4.78 -9.51 -12.40
N ASP A 83 4.53 -10.63 -13.04
CA ASP A 83 4.85 -10.84 -14.46
C ASP A 83 3.73 -10.32 -15.36
N TRP A 84 3.79 -9.03 -15.68
CA TRP A 84 2.83 -8.37 -16.56
C TRP A 84 2.78 -8.95 -17.97
N ASP A 85 3.92 -9.43 -18.49
CA ASP A 85 4.00 -10.01 -19.83
C ASP A 85 3.30 -11.37 -19.91
N ALA A 86 3.46 -12.23 -18.89
CA ALA A 86 2.78 -13.52 -18.82
C ALA A 86 1.25 -13.37 -18.89
N TYR A 87 0.74 -12.29 -18.32
CA TYR A 87 -0.70 -12.01 -18.26
C TYR A 87 -1.13 -10.82 -19.14
N GLY A 88 -0.39 -10.60 -20.24
CA GLY A 88 -0.59 -9.45 -21.14
C GLY A 88 -2.01 -9.28 -21.67
N HIS A 89 -2.73 -10.39 -21.86
CA HIS A 89 -4.14 -10.39 -22.25
C HIS A 89 -5.08 -9.65 -21.25
N LYS A 90 -4.61 -9.43 -20.03
CA LYS A 90 -5.32 -8.64 -19.01
C LYS A 90 -4.81 -7.20 -18.92
N TYR A 91 -3.54 -6.94 -19.28
CA TYR A 91 -2.83 -5.70 -18.98
C TYR A 91 -2.30 -5.00 -20.23
N HIS A 92 -3.15 -4.86 -21.27
CA HIS A 92 -2.81 -4.24 -22.56
C HIS A 92 -2.11 -2.89 -22.40
N GLY A 93 -2.51 -2.07 -21.43
CA GLY A 93 -1.87 -0.78 -21.16
C GLY A 93 -0.40 -0.83 -20.74
N LEU A 94 0.15 -2.01 -20.42
CA LEU A 94 1.56 -2.22 -20.10
C LEU A 94 2.30 -3.04 -21.16
N THR A 95 1.56 -3.91 -21.87
CA THR A 95 2.12 -4.94 -22.75
C THR A 95 1.95 -4.65 -24.24
N GLU A 96 1.14 -3.66 -24.60
CA GLU A 96 0.93 -3.18 -25.96
C GLU A 96 1.46 -1.75 -26.17
N PRO A 97 1.66 -1.30 -27.43
CA PRO A 97 2.09 0.06 -27.72
C PRO A 97 1.12 1.11 -27.13
N ASP A 98 1.64 2.05 -26.38
CA ASP A 98 0.89 3.17 -25.83
C ASP A 98 1.07 4.39 -26.72
N GLU A 99 0.07 4.70 -27.56
CA GLU A 99 0.10 5.81 -28.50
C GLU A 99 0.19 7.18 -27.78
N SER A 100 -0.35 7.29 -26.57
CA SER A 100 -0.24 8.51 -25.76
C SER A 100 1.18 8.76 -25.25
N TYR A 101 2.05 7.74 -25.32
CA TYR A 101 3.44 7.81 -24.92
C TYR A 101 4.39 7.30 -26.01
N HIS A 102 4.19 7.77 -27.25
CA HIS A 102 5.05 7.51 -28.42
C HIS A 102 5.18 6.04 -28.80
N GLY A 103 4.16 5.22 -28.58
CA GLY A 103 4.16 3.80 -28.93
C GLY A 103 5.03 2.93 -27.98
N VAL A 104 5.31 3.43 -26.78
CA VAL A 104 6.08 2.67 -25.77
C VAL A 104 5.32 1.42 -25.34
N ILE A 105 6.01 0.29 -25.30
CA ILE A 105 5.57 -0.93 -24.62
C ILE A 105 6.31 -0.98 -23.29
N TYR A 106 5.61 -0.69 -22.20
CA TYR A 106 6.25 -0.49 -20.89
C TYR A 106 7.02 -1.72 -20.40
N THR A 107 6.45 -2.92 -20.55
CA THR A 107 7.12 -4.16 -20.13
C THR A 107 8.40 -4.43 -20.92
N LYS A 108 8.44 -4.08 -22.19
CA LYS A 108 9.63 -4.30 -23.05
C LYS A 108 10.74 -3.30 -22.77
N GLN A 109 10.38 -2.04 -22.50
CA GLN A 109 11.38 -0.99 -22.29
C GLN A 109 11.85 -0.89 -20.84
N PHE A 110 10.99 -1.16 -19.89
CA PHE A 110 11.28 -0.94 -18.46
C PHE A 110 11.28 -2.21 -17.62
N GLY A 111 10.90 -3.37 -18.19
CA GLY A 111 10.92 -4.65 -17.51
C GLY A 111 10.17 -4.61 -16.16
N LYS A 112 10.87 -4.97 -15.09
CA LYS A 112 10.31 -4.96 -13.72
C LYS A 112 9.80 -3.59 -13.23
N LYS A 113 10.18 -2.51 -13.89
CA LYS A 113 9.73 -1.14 -13.56
C LYS A 113 8.54 -0.68 -14.41
N ALA A 114 7.97 -1.55 -15.23
CA ALA A 114 6.90 -1.18 -16.17
C ALA A 114 5.73 -0.47 -15.48
N TYR A 115 5.20 -1.05 -14.42
CA TYR A 115 4.07 -0.51 -13.68
C TYR A 115 4.38 0.85 -13.07
N ILE A 116 5.45 0.95 -12.29
CA ILE A 116 5.79 2.20 -11.61
C ILE A 116 6.21 3.31 -12.58
N THR A 117 6.83 2.94 -13.72
CA THR A 117 7.18 3.91 -14.76
C THR A 117 5.91 4.48 -15.39
N LYS A 118 4.94 3.64 -15.75
CA LYS A 118 3.65 4.14 -16.29
C LYS A 118 2.92 5.00 -15.26
N ALA A 119 2.87 4.56 -14.02
CA ALA A 119 2.23 5.32 -12.94
C ALA A 119 2.82 6.72 -12.76
N THR A 120 4.16 6.85 -12.83
CA THR A 120 4.84 8.14 -12.63
C THR A 120 4.91 8.99 -13.88
N SER A 121 5.33 8.42 -15.01
CA SER A 121 5.63 9.19 -16.22
C SER A 121 4.39 9.57 -17.02
N GLN A 122 3.28 8.84 -16.87
CA GLN A 122 2.02 9.12 -17.55
C GLN A 122 0.94 9.53 -16.55
N LEU A 123 0.49 8.62 -15.66
CA LEU A 123 -0.70 8.88 -14.85
C LEU A 123 -0.48 10.01 -13.83
N MET A 124 0.60 10.00 -13.10
CA MET A 124 0.91 11.05 -12.12
C MET A 124 1.11 12.41 -12.83
N ARG A 125 1.82 12.43 -13.95
CA ARG A 125 2.03 13.62 -14.77
C ARG A 125 0.70 14.19 -15.28
N ASP A 126 -0.15 13.35 -15.87
CA ASP A 126 -1.37 13.79 -16.55
C ASP A 126 -2.48 14.19 -15.55
N LEU A 127 -2.58 13.48 -14.42
CA LEU A 127 -3.54 13.77 -13.36
C LEU A 127 -3.05 14.84 -12.37
N GLY A 128 -1.74 15.15 -12.36
CA GLY A 128 -1.17 16.14 -11.45
C GLY A 128 -1.03 15.68 -10.00
N CYS A 129 -1.08 14.39 -9.73
CA CYS A 129 -0.98 13.80 -8.38
C CYS A 129 0.44 13.82 -7.81
N ALA A 130 1.24 14.86 -8.10
CA ALA A 130 2.60 15.01 -7.61
C ALA A 130 2.62 15.71 -6.26
N GLN A 131 3.39 15.15 -5.32
CA GLN A 131 3.62 15.76 -4.01
C GLN A 131 4.50 17.01 -4.15
N SER A 132 4.17 18.07 -3.41
CA SER A 132 5.01 19.27 -3.41
C SER A 132 6.38 18.98 -2.74
N PRO A 133 7.45 19.66 -3.14
CA PRO A 133 8.76 19.51 -2.50
C PRO A 133 8.73 19.78 -0.99
N GLN A 134 7.92 20.75 -0.56
CA GLN A 134 7.76 21.06 0.86
C GLN A 134 7.07 19.92 1.62
N SER A 135 6.00 19.34 1.06
CA SER A 135 5.33 18.18 1.66
C SER A 135 6.26 16.96 1.71
N ALA A 136 7.08 16.75 0.69
CA ALA A 136 8.09 15.69 0.67
C ALA A 136 9.15 15.89 1.77
N PHE A 137 9.60 17.14 1.99
CA PHE A 137 10.53 17.46 3.08
C PHE A 137 9.91 17.19 4.45
N ILE A 138 8.68 17.62 4.69
CA ILE A 138 7.96 17.37 5.95
C ILE A 138 7.79 15.85 6.17
N LEU A 139 7.41 15.11 5.14
CA LEU A 139 7.30 13.66 5.21
C LEU A 139 8.62 13.01 5.62
N ASN A 140 9.75 13.44 5.05
CA ASN A 140 11.06 12.92 5.43
C ASN A 140 11.37 13.14 6.92
N LEU A 141 11.02 14.31 7.46
CA LEU A 141 11.16 14.55 8.91
C LEU A 141 10.28 13.58 9.73
N GLY A 142 9.06 13.32 9.30
CA GLY A 142 8.19 12.34 9.94
C GLY A 142 8.75 10.92 9.91
N LEU A 143 9.34 10.52 8.78
CA LEU A 143 9.93 9.20 8.61
C LEU A 143 11.13 8.93 9.54
N GLU A 144 11.92 9.96 9.87
CA GLU A 144 13.06 9.83 10.77
C GLU A 144 12.70 9.24 12.14
N SER A 145 11.50 9.53 12.64
CA SER A 145 11.03 9.05 13.95
C SER A 145 10.05 7.87 13.86
N LEU A 146 9.65 7.44 12.67
CA LEU A 146 8.61 6.43 12.47
C LEU A 146 8.90 5.12 13.23
N HIS A 147 10.13 4.64 13.15
CA HIS A 147 10.57 3.40 13.79
C HIS A 147 10.55 3.45 15.34
N VAL A 148 10.53 4.65 15.93
CA VAL A 148 10.39 4.86 17.37
C VAL A 148 8.93 5.06 17.76
N ARG A 149 8.18 5.81 16.94
CA ARG A 149 6.77 6.12 17.23
C ARG A 149 5.86 4.90 17.10
N MET A 150 6.04 4.08 16.06
CA MET A 150 5.14 2.95 15.81
C MET A 150 5.14 1.92 16.94
N PRO A 151 6.29 1.43 17.47
CA PRO A 151 6.27 0.56 18.64
C PRO A 151 5.57 1.17 19.85
N ARG A 152 5.77 2.47 20.10
CA ARG A 152 5.08 3.15 21.20
C ARG A 152 3.57 3.26 20.98
N HIS A 153 3.11 3.51 19.76
CA HIS A 153 1.67 3.49 19.44
C HIS A 153 1.06 2.12 19.69
N VAL A 154 1.76 1.04 19.27
CA VAL A 154 1.30 -0.33 19.47
C VAL A 154 1.20 -0.65 20.97
N GLU A 155 2.24 -0.36 21.75
CA GLU A 155 2.27 -0.58 23.20
C GLU A 155 1.15 0.19 23.91
N ASN A 156 0.96 1.45 23.57
CA ASN A 156 -0.11 2.27 24.16
C ASN A 156 -1.51 1.76 23.76
N GLY A 157 -1.69 1.38 22.49
CA GLY A 157 -2.95 0.83 21.99
C GLY A 157 -3.34 -0.45 22.73
N GLN A 158 -2.40 -1.37 22.90
CA GLN A 158 -2.60 -2.60 23.66
C GLN A 158 -3.00 -2.32 25.11
N ALA A 159 -2.25 -1.46 25.79
CA ALA A 159 -2.53 -1.12 27.19
C ALA A 159 -3.92 -0.49 27.39
N VAL A 160 -4.34 0.37 26.46
CA VAL A 160 -5.69 0.98 26.48
C VAL A 160 -6.76 -0.07 26.22
N ALA A 161 -6.56 -0.96 25.26
CA ALA A 161 -7.52 -2.03 24.93
C ALA A 161 -7.73 -2.96 26.13
N GLU A 162 -6.66 -3.41 26.77
CA GLU A 162 -6.69 -4.26 27.98
C GLU A 162 -7.34 -3.57 29.19
N PHE A 163 -7.12 -2.26 29.33
CA PHE A 163 -7.80 -1.47 30.38
C PHE A 163 -9.29 -1.40 30.12
N LEU A 164 -9.69 -1.11 28.87
CA LEU A 164 -11.11 -0.98 28.52
C LEU A 164 -11.84 -2.33 28.60
N GLU A 165 -11.22 -3.43 28.23
CA GLU A 165 -11.79 -4.78 28.32
C GLU A 165 -12.24 -5.12 29.75
N LYS A 166 -11.53 -4.61 30.75
CA LYS A 166 -11.78 -4.87 32.18
C LYS A 166 -12.68 -3.80 32.83
N HIS A 167 -13.09 -2.78 32.06
CA HIS A 167 -13.80 -1.65 32.61
C HIS A 167 -15.33 -1.93 32.67
N ASP A 168 -15.95 -1.78 33.82
CA ASP A 168 -17.36 -2.13 34.11
C ASP A 168 -18.41 -1.35 33.27
N LYS A 169 -18.02 -0.26 32.61
CA LYS A 169 -18.86 0.51 31.69
C LYS A 169 -18.66 0.16 30.22
N VAL A 170 -17.80 -0.80 29.90
CA VAL A 170 -17.49 -1.24 28.53
C VAL A 170 -18.07 -2.64 28.33
N GLU A 171 -18.91 -2.80 27.33
CA GLU A 171 -19.55 -4.07 27.01
C GLU A 171 -18.61 -5.01 26.24
N PHE A 172 -17.88 -4.45 25.27
CA PHE A 172 -16.85 -5.19 24.52
C PHE A 172 -15.81 -4.25 23.93
N VAL A 173 -14.64 -4.79 23.62
CA VAL A 173 -13.56 -4.11 22.91
C VAL A 173 -13.26 -4.86 21.60
N ASN A 174 -13.31 -4.17 20.45
CA ASN A 174 -12.84 -4.72 19.19
C ASN A 174 -11.40 -4.28 18.95
N TYR A 175 -10.47 -5.17 19.26
CA TYR A 175 -9.03 -4.93 19.08
C TYR A 175 -8.34 -6.23 18.63
N PRO A 176 -7.42 -6.19 17.64
CA PRO A 176 -6.91 -7.39 16.96
C PRO A 176 -6.24 -8.45 17.86
N THR A 177 -5.79 -8.09 19.04
CA THR A 177 -5.06 -8.99 19.96
C THR A 177 -5.86 -9.38 21.20
N LEU A 178 -7.14 -9.03 21.27
CA LEU A 178 -8.06 -9.44 22.35
C LEU A 178 -9.04 -10.51 21.90
#